data_ff8298510d35b7570050303289ddaee1
#
_entry.id   ff8298510d35b7570050303289ddaee1
#
_cell.length_a   1.000
_cell.length_b   1.000
_cell.length_c   1.000
_cell.angle_alpha   90.00
_cell.angle_beta   90.00
_cell.angle_gamma   90.00
#
_symmetry.space_group_name_H-M   'P 1'
#
loop_
_entity.id
_entity.type
_entity.pdbx_description
1 polymer ?
#
loop_
_entity_poly.entity_id
_entity_poly.type
_entity_poly.pdbx_seq_one_letter_code
_entity_poly.pdbx_strand_id
1 'polypeptide(L)'
;MIKEPVLDIAHLGHLELLTPKFDASLSFFTNVLGMTESGRAGESVFLRGWDDYERYSLKLTAAKAAGMAHMAFRTRSPQALERRAAALKGSGFDIGWSDGDLGHGRTFVCKDPDGHVVELYYDTEWYDPPPDKKPALKNQAQCFPARGVNVRRLDHLNCLAVDIKANRIFFEDYLGFRLTEQIVLNDGTEVGMWMTATNKSYDFAYTRDHTGTAGRFHHVTYALDSREDVLRAADIFLENGVFIETGPHKHAIQQTFFLYVYEPGGNRVEVANAGARLILAPDWKPITWTEAERAKGQAWGLKTIESFHTHGTPPVEGKH
;
A
#
# COMPACT_ATOMS: atom_id res chain seq x y z
N MET A 1 22.75 18.63 -16.28
CA MET A 1 22.19 19.34 -15.10
C MET A 1 21.36 18.35 -14.32
N ILE A 2 21.55 18.26 -13.02
CA ILE A 2 20.67 17.46 -12.14
C ILE A 2 19.34 18.21 -12.10
N LYS A 3 18.25 17.53 -12.52
CA LYS A 3 16.90 18.08 -12.43
C LYS A 3 16.50 18.13 -10.95
N GLU A 4 15.95 19.25 -10.50
CA GLU A 4 15.46 19.36 -9.14
C GLU A 4 14.32 18.32 -8.91
N PRO A 5 14.35 17.57 -7.81
CA PRO A 5 13.34 16.55 -7.56
C PRO A 5 11.98 17.18 -7.29
N VAL A 6 10.93 16.54 -7.78
CA VAL A 6 9.55 16.87 -7.43
C VAL A 6 9.24 16.29 -6.05
N LEU A 7 8.93 17.15 -5.08
CA LEU A 7 8.66 16.77 -3.69
C LEU A 7 7.21 17.08 -3.29
N ASP A 8 6.27 16.86 -4.19
CA ASP A 8 4.86 17.23 -3.98
C ASP A 8 4.06 16.16 -3.20
N ILE A 9 4.46 14.90 -3.28
CA ILE A 9 3.79 13.82 -2.53
C ILE A 9 4.40 13.71 -1.13
N ALA A 10 3.52 13.63 -0.11
CA ALA A 10 3.91 13.48 1.28
C ALA A 10 4.05 12.01 1.68
N HIS A 11 3.03 11.19 1.39
CA HIS A 11 3.00 9.77 1.71
C HIS A 11 1.81 9.06 1.06
N LEU A 12 1.82 7.72 1.10
CA LEU A 12 0.65 6.88 0.86
C LEU A 12 -0.34 7.09 2.02
N GLY A 13 -1.54 7.57 1.72
CA GLY A 13 -2.55 7.91 2.73
C GLY A 13 -3.53 6.78 3.00
N HIS A 14 -4.19 6.28 1.97
CA HIS A 14 -5.18 5.20 2.11
C HIS A 14 -5.35 4.41 0.81
N LEU A 15 -6.15 3.35 0.91
CA LEU A 15 -6.66 2.61 -0.24
C LEU A 15 -8.12 2.21 -0.01
N GLU A 16 -8.83 1.89 -1.08
CA GLU A 16 -10.13 1.23 -1.02
C GLU A 16 -10.00 -0.22 -1.47
N LEU A 17 -10.36 -1.15 -0.57
CA LEU A 17 -10.50 -2.58 -0.87
C LEU A 17 -11.97 -2.95 -1.03
N LEU A 18 -12.24 -3.71 -2.06
CA LEU A 18 -13.51 -4.34 -2.34
C LEU A 18 -13.53 -5.78 -1.81
N THR A 19 -14.66 -6.21 -1.28
CA THR A 19 -14.79 -7.57 -0.76
C THR A 19 -16.18 -8.16 -1.03
N PRO A 20 -16.27 -9.42 -1.49
CA PRO A 20 -17.54 -10.14 -1.62
C PRO A 20 -18.01 -10.76 -0.29
N LYS A 21 -17.22 -10.66 0.79
CA LYS A 21 -17.52 -11.22 2.11
C LYS A 21 -17.41 -10.16 3.19
N PHE A 22 -18.19 -9.09 3.05
CA PHE A 22 -18.06 -7.87 3.82
C PHE A 22 -17.93 -8.07 5.33
N ASP A 23 -18.87 -8.77 5.98
CA ASP A 23 -18.87 -8.96 7.44
C ASP A 23 -17.65 -9.78 7.91
N ALA A 24 -17.27 -10.80 7.16
CA ALA A 24 -16.11 -11.63 7.49
C ALA A 24 -14.80 -10.81 7.32
N SER A 25 -14.68 -10.03 6.23
CA SER A 25 -13.55 -9.15 6.02
C SER A 25 -13.48 -8.05 7.07
N LEU A 26 -14.59 -7.43 7.42
CA LEU A 26 -14.65 -6.43 8.50
C LEU A 26 -14.20 -7.03 9.83
N SER A 27 -14.69 -8.23 10.18
CA SER A 27 -14.26 -8.93 11.39
C SER A 27 -12.76 -9.25 11.37
N PHE A 28 -12.21 -9.67 10.22
CA PHE A 28 -10.78 -9.89 10.06
C PHE A 28 -9.97 -8.61 10.33
N PHE A 29 -10.31 -7.50 9.70
CA PHE A 29 -9.59 -6.24 9.91
C PHE A 29 -9.74 -5.70 11.34
N THR A 30 -10.92 -5.80 11.95
CA THR A 30 -11.15 -5.23 13.30
C THR A 30 -10.72 -6.15 14.43
N ASN A 31 -10.99 -7.45 14.35
CA ASN A 31 -10.75 -8.38 15.46
C ASN A 31 -9.40 -9.10 15.33
N VAL A 32 -9.02 -9.53 14.12
CA VAL A 32 -7.76 -10.26 13.90
C VAL A 32 -6.59 -9.29 13.72
N LEU A 33 -6.71 -8.30 12.83
CA LEU A 33 -5.66 -7.28 12.67
C LEU A 33 -5.66 -6.20 13.76
N GLY A 34 -6.78 -6.02 14.47
CA GLY A 34 -6.90 -5.05 15.55
C GLY A 34 -7.14 -3.61 15.11
N MET A 35 -7.57 -3.39 13.87
CA MET A 35 -7.88 -2.05 13.36
C MET A 35 -9.10 -1.43 14.06
N THR A 36 -9.15 -0.11 14.05
CA THR A 36 -10.25 0.67 14.62
C THR A 36 -11.16 1.19 13.51
N GLU A 37 -12.47 0.95 13.66
CA GLU A 37 -13.48 1.59 12.84
C GLU A 37 -13.59 3.08 13.20
N SER A 38 -13.52 3.96 12.20
CA SER A 38 -13.59 5.41 12.35
C SER A 38 -14.82 6.05 11.69
N GLY A 39 -15.61 5.26 10.96
CA GLY A 39 -16.85 5.72 10.34
C GLY A 39 -17.43 4.77 9.32
N ARG A 40 -18.61 5.10 8.83
CA ARG A 40 -19.32 4.39 7.77
C ARG A 40 -19.98 5.38 6.81
N ALA A 41 -20.02 5.02 5.52
CA ALA A 41 -20.78 5.72 4.50
C ALA A 41 -21.24 4.75 3.42
N GLY A 42 -22.54 4.68 3.13
CA GLY A 42 -23.10 3.73 2.16
C GLY A 42 -22.73 2.29 2.47
N GLU A 43 -22.18 1.63 1.48
CA GLU A 43 -21.70 0.22 1.54
C GLU A 43 -20.26 0.10 2.09
N SER A 44 -19.70 1.18 2.65
CA SER A 44 -18.29 1.24 3.05
C SER A 44 -18.13 1.45 4.55
N VAL A 45 -17.06 0.83 5.10
CA VAL A 45 -16.54 1.06 6.45
C VAL A 45 -15.12 1.61 6.34
N PHE A 46 -14.80 2.60 7.17
CA PHE A 46 -13.50 3.25 7.23
C PHE A 46 -12.73 2.77 8.44
N LEU A 47 -11.53 2.26 8.20
CA LEU A 47 -10.69 1.59 9.19
C LEU A 47 -9.32 2.24 9.26
N ARG A 48 -8.68 2.14 10.43
CA ARG A 48 -7.35 2.70 10.67
C ARG A 48 -6.49 1.80 11.56
N GLY A 49 -5.19 1.82 11.38
CA GLY A 49 -4.21 1.33 12.35
C GLY A 49 -4.17 2.23 13.58
N TRP A 50 -3.67 1.74 14.73
CA TRP A 50 -3.74 2.50 15.97
C TRP A 50 -2.93 3.81 15.96
N ASP A 51 -1.90 3.93 15.13
CA ASP A 51 -1.03 5.10 15.02
C ASP A 51 -1.23 5.89 13.69
N ASP A 52 -2.19 5.53 12.86
CA ASP A 52 -2.57 6.36 11.72
C ASP A 52 -3.13 7.70 12.25
N TYR A 53 -2.57 8.83 11.82
CA TYR A 53 -3.04 10.15 12.26
C TYR A 53 -4.26 10.64 11.46
N GLU A 54 -4.43 10.16 10.23
CA GLU A 54 -5.60 10.44 9.41
C GLU A 54 -6.81 9.64 9.91
N ARG A 55 -7.99 10.09 9.55
CA ARG A 55 -9.24 9.47 9.98
C ARG A 55 -9.31 8.00 9.59
N TYR A 56 -8.79 7.62 8.42
CA TYR A 56 -8.69 6.23 7.99
C TYR A 56 -7.49 6.01 7.06
N SER A 57 -7.03 4.79 6.96
CA SER A 57 -6.05 4.32 5.97
C SER A 57 -6.59 3.18 5.10
N LEU A 58 -7.77 2.63 5.45
CA LEU A 58 -8.48 1.61 4.68
C LEU A 58 -9.96 1.98 4.58
N LYS A 59 -10.47 2.06 3.36
CA LYS A 59 -11.88 2.00 3.05
C LYS A 59 -12.21 0.58 2.59
N LEU A 60 -13.11 -0.11 3.29
CA LEU A 60 -13.57 -1.45 2.95
C LEU A 60 -14.99 -1.37 2.43
N THR A 61 -15.22 -1.77 1.19
CA THR A 61 -16.51 -1.64 0.51
C THR A 61 -17.05 -3.00 0.07
N ALA A 62 -18.34 -3.23 0.30
CA ALA A 62 -19.04 -4.42 -0.18
C ALA A 62 -19.09 -4.41 -1.72
N ALA A 63 -18.69 -5.53 -2.35
CA ALA A 63 -18.68 -5.67 -3.80
C ALA A 63 -18.87 -7.13 -4.22
N LYS A 64 -19.01 -7.38 -5.52
CA LYS A 64 -19.17 -8.76 -6.05
C LYS A 64 -17.87 -9.55 -6.11
N ALA A 65 -16.73 -8.86 -6.14
CA ALA A 65 -15.41 -9.46 -6.22
C ALA A 65 -14.43 -8.70 -5.32
N ALA A 66 -13.36 -9.37 -4.89
CA ALA A 66 -12.22 -8.73 -4.22
C ALA A 66 -11.43 -7.87 -5.22
N GLY A 67 -10.78 -6.83 -4.73
CA GLY A 67 -9.94 -5.95 -5.54
C GLY A 67 -9.59 -4.66 -4.82
N MET A 68 -8.77 -3.83 -5.47
CA MET A 68 -8.47 -2.48 -5.03
C MET A 68 -9.18 -1.50 -5.97
N ALA A 69 -10.09 -0.68 -5.42
CA ALA A 69 -10.78 0.32 -6.21
C ALA A 69 -9.89 1.51 -6.52
N HIS A 70 -9.14 1.99 -5.53
CA HIS A 70 -8.14 3.04 -5.70
C HIS A 70 -7.05 2.94 -4.63
N MET A 71 -5.91 3.58 -4.92
CA MET A 71 -4.88 3.97 -3.96
C MET A 71 -4.81 5.49 -3.91
N ALA A 72 -4.50 6.05 -2.74
CA ALA A 72 -4.50 7.49 -2.54
C ALA A 72 -3.21 7.99 -1.92
N PHE A 73 -2.65 9.06 -2.49
CA PHE A 73 -1.45 9.71 -2.00
C PHE A 73 -1.76 11.12 -1.53
N ARG A 74 -1.34 11.44 -0.31
CA ARG A 74 -1.44 12.79 0.22
C ARG A 74 -0.34 13.68 -0.35
N THR A 75 -0.70 14.88 -0.78
CA THR A 75 0.25 15.90 -1.20
C THR A 75 0.75 16.73 -0.01
N ARG A 76 1.90 17.41 -0.16
CA ARG A 76 2.52 18.20 0.91
C ARG A 76 1.83 19.53 1.18
N SER A 77 1.03 20.02 0.23
CA SER A 77 0.28 21.26 0.35
C SER A 77 -0.86 21.32 -0.66
N PRO A 78 -1.86 22.21 -0.49
CA PRO A 78 -2.87 22.44 -1.52
C PRO A 78 -2.24 22.86 -2.87
N GLN A 79 -1.17 23.65 -2.85
CA GLN A 79 -0.46 24.06 -4.06
C GLN A 79 0.26 22.90 -4.74
N ALA A 80 0.76 21.93 -3.96
CA ALA A 80 1.35 20.71 -4.50
C ALA A 80 0.28 19.86 -5.22
N LEU A 81 -0.93 19.76 -4.67
CA LEU A 81 -2.06 19.09 -5.31
C LEU A 81 -2.39 19.74 -6.66
N GLU A 82 -2.49 21.07 -6.70
CA GLU A 82 -2.78 21.81 -7.95
C GLU A 82 -1.66 21.61 -8.99
N ARG A 83 -0.38 21.61 -8.57
CA ARG A 83 0.74 21.33 -9.50
C ARG A 83 0.68 19.93 -10.09
N ARG A 84 0.33 18.91 -9.28
CA ARG A 84 0.22 17.54 -9.77
C ARG A 84 -0.98 17.37 -10.68
N ALA A 85 -2.13 17.94 -10.32
CA ALA A 85 -3.30 17.99 -11.19
C ALA A 85 -3.00 18.66 -12.54
N ALA A 86 -2.29 19.80 -12.53
CA ALA A 86 -1.89 20.50 -13.74
C ALA A 86 -0.90 19.69 -14.60
N ALA A 87 0.04 18.96 -13.97
CA ALA A 87 0.99 18.11 -14.67
C ALA A 87 0.32 16.88 -15.33
N LEU A 88 -0.74 16.35 -14.71
CA LEU A 88 -1.49 15.21 -15.22
C LEU A 88 -2.53 15.61 -16.27
N LYS A 89 -3.06 16.84 -16.22
CA LYS A 89 -4.12 17.33 -17.10
C LYS A 89 -3.70 17.22 -18.57
N GLY A 90 -4.48 16.50 -19.36
CA GLY A 90 -4.23 16.29 -20.79
C GLY A 90 -3.10 15.29 -21.09
N SER A 91 -2.58 14.58 -20.11
CA SER A 91 -1.57 13.53 -20.29
C SER A 91 -2.13 12.23 -20.88
N GLY A 92 -3.46 12.06 -20.84
CA GLY A 92 -4.14 10.81 -21.16
C GLY A 92 -4.31 9.89 -19.96
N PHE A 93 -3.72 10.24 -18.79
CA PHE A 93 -3.88 9.51 -17.53
C PHE A 93 -4.91 10.16 -16.60
N ASP A 94 -5.28 11.42 -16.85
CA ASP A 94 -6.20 12.18 -16.03
C ASP A 94 -7.66 11.73 -16.18
N ILE A 95 -8.35 11.59 -15.04
CA ILE A 95 -9.81 11.44 -14.98
C ILE A 95 -10.43 12.79 -14.62
N GLY A 96 -9.86 13.48 -13.63
CA GLY A 96 -10.29 14.80 -13.24
C GLY A 96 -10.50 14.97 -11.74
N TRP A 97 -11.17 16.05 -11.38
CA TRP A 97 -11.49 16.35 -9.98
C TRP A 97 -12.71 15.60 -9.51
N SER A 98 -12.66 15.12 -8.28
CA SER A 98 -13.77 14.49 -7.56
C SER A 98 -13.92 15.13 -6.19
N ASP A 99 -15.11 15.07 -5.63
CA ASP A 99 -15.33 15.37 -4.22
C ASP A 99 -14.60 14.32 -3.37
N GLY A 100 -14.13 14.73 -2.19
CA GLY A 100 -13.48 13.81 -1.28
C GLY A 100 -14.46 12.82 -0.66
N ASP A 101 -13.91 11.85 0.06
CA ASP A 101 -14.64 10.86 0.84
C ASP A 101 -14.68 11.26 2.32
N LEU A 102 -15.14 10.38 3.20
CA LEU A 102 -15.29 10.63 4.64
C LEU A 102 -14.03 11.25 5.26
N GLY A 103 -14.11 12.52 5.68
CA GLY A 103 -12.99 13.23 6.30
C GLY A 103 -11.89 13.69 5.35
N HIS A 104 -12.04 13.51 4.03
CA HIS A 104 -11.12 14.04 3.03
C HIS A 104 -11.76 15.12 2.18
N GLY A 105 -10.99 16.12 1.78
CA GLY A 105 -11.39 17.14 0.84
C GLY A 105 -11.33 16.63 -0.61
N ARG A 106 -11.49 17.55 -1.55
CA ARG A 106 -11.49 17.20 -2.99
C ARG A 106 -10.21 16.50 -3.40
N THR A 107 -10.33 15.57 -4.34
CA THR A 107 -9.23 14.78 -4.88
C THR A 107 -9.07 15.02 -6.38
N PHE A 108 -7.84 14.85 -6.89
CA PHE A 108 -7.59 14.71 -8.32
C PHE A 108 -7.35 13.24 -8.62
N VAL A 109 -8.15 12.70 -9.53
CA VAL A 109 -8.16 11.28 -9.88
C VAL A 109 -7.46 11.07 -11.22
N CYS A 110 -6.57 10.10 -11.29
CA CYS A 110 -5.92 9.66 -12.50
C CYS A 110 -5.80 8.12 -12.53
N LYS A 111 -5.34 7.58 -13.65
CA LYS A 111 -4.97 6.16 -13.77
C LYS A 111 -3.51 6.06 -14.14
N ASP A 112 -2.86 5.04 -13.62
CA ASP A 112 -1.54 4.65 -14.10
C ASP A 112 -1.63 3.94 -15.47
N PRO A 113 -0.51 3.62 -16.14
CA PRO A 113 -0.51 2.94 -17.44
C PRO A 113 -1.21 1.58 -17.47
N ASP A 114 -1.26 0.85 -16.35
CA ASP A 114 -1.99 -0.42 -16.21
C ASP A 114 -3.45 -0.24 -15.81
N GLY A 115 -3.91 0.99 -15.55
CA GLY A 115 -5.29 1.32 -15.25
C GLY A 115 -5.66 1.32 -13.78
N HIS A 116 -4.70 1.17 -12.84
CA HIS A 116 -4.99 1.35 -11.42
C HIS A 116 -5.36 2.80 -11.16
N VAL A 117 -6.43 3.00 -10.38
CA VAL A 117 -6.90 4.33 -10.02
C VAL A 117 -6.04 4.89 -8.91
N VAL A 118 -5.57 6.13 -9.11
CA VAL A 118 -4.74 6.89 -8.19
C VAL A 118 -5.46 8.17 -7.83
N GLU A 119 -5.65 8.41 -6.55
CA GLU A 119 -6.17 9.65 -6.01
C GLU A 119 -5.06 10.50 -5.39
N LEU A 120 -5.10 11.79 -5.68
CA LEU A 120 -4.22 12.78 -5.06
C LEU A 120 -5.10 13.73 -4.24
N TYR A 121 -4.80 13.90 -2.96
CA TYR A 121 -5.54 14.78 -2.06
C TYR A 121 -4.60 15.56 -1.14
N TYR A 122 -5.14 16.58 -0.45
CA TYR A 122 -4.42 17.29 0.59
C TYR A 122 -5.22 17.38 1.89
N ASP A 123 -6.47 17.85 1.80
CA ASP A 123 -7.28 18.06 2.97
C ASP A 123 -7.72 16.73 3.58
N THR A 124 -7.47 16.55 4.87
CA THR A 124 -7.89 15.40 5.64
C THR A 124 -8.20 15.79 7.07
N GLU A 125 -9.20 15.16 7.65
CA GLU A 125 -9.47 15.25 9.07
C GLU A 125 -8.44 14.42 9.83
N TRP A 126 -7.86 15.02 10.87
CA TRP A 126 -7.10 14.25 11.85
C TRP A 126 -8.06 13.42 12.70
N TYR A 127 -7.64 12.20 13.00
CA TYR A 127 -8.43 11.34 13.86
C TYR A 127 -8.52 11.95 15.27
N ASP A 128 -9.74 12.20 15.74
CA ASP A 128 -10.02 12.57 17.12
C ASP A 128 -10.67 11.39 17.85
N PRO A 129 -9.89 10.65 18.69
CA PRO A 129 -10.41 9.47 19.35
C PRO A 129 -11.49 9.81 20.38
N PRO A 130 -12.55 8.99 20.46
CA PRO A 130 -13.56 9.13 21.51
C PRO A 130 -12.93 8.96 22.91
N PRO A 131 -13.63 9.37 23.98
CA PRO A 131 -13.06 9.39 25.34
C PRO A 131 -12.44 8.09 25.80
N ASP A 132 -13.02 6.95 25.45
CA ASP A 132 -12.54 5.60 25.80
C ASP A 132 -11.29 5.16 25.00
N LYS A 133 -10.94 5.89 23.95
CA LYS A 133 -9.78 5.64 23.09
C LYS A 133 -8.71 6.73 23.16
N LYS A 134 -8.89 7.74 24.03
CA LYS A 134 -7.90 8.80 24.19
C LYS A 134 -6.55 8.21 24.62
N PRO A 135 -5.42 8.66 23.99
CA PRO A 135 -4.10 8.16 24.31
C PRO A 135 -3.60 8.70 25.66
N ALA A 136 -2.72 7.94 26.30
CA ALA A 136 -1.99 8.41 27.49
C ALA A 136 -0.89 9.43 27.12
N LEU A 137 -0.34 9.36 25.90
CA LEU A 137 0.71 10.23 25.41
C LEU A 137 0.17 11.16 24.32
N LYS A 138 0.61 12.42 24.32
CA LYS A 138 0.13 13.45 23.38
C LYS A 138 0.53 13.21 21.92
N ASN A 139 1.55 12.40 21.69
CA ASN A 139 2.08 12.06 20.35
C ASN A 139 1.58 10.72 19.83
N GLN A 140 0.55 10.14 20.40
CA GLN A 140 -0.15 8.96 19.91
C GLN A 140 -1.52 9.35 19.36
N ALA A 141 -1.93 8.73 18.26
CA ALA A 141 -3.22 9.00 17.65
C ALA A 141 -4.39 8.46 18.47
N GLN A 142 -4.19 7.33 19.16
CA GLN A 142 -5.16 6.74 20.11
C GLN A 142 -4.43 5.90 21.16
N CYS A 143 -5.15 5.41 22.17
CA CYS A 143 -4.61 4.41 23.08
C CYS A 143 -4.26 3.12 22.31
N PHE A 144 -3.21 2.43 22.80
CA PHE A 144 -2.79 1.16 22.24
C PHE A 144 -3.92 0.11 22.42
N PRO A 145 -4.47 -0.47 21.34
CA PRO A 145 -5.70 -1.26 21.44
C PRO A 145 -5.53 -2.63 22.08
N ALA A 146 -4.32 -3.16 22.19
CA ALA A 146 -4.01 -4.46 22.79
C ALA A 146 -4.95 -5.60 22.32
N ARG A 147 -5.30 -5.61 21.04
CA ARG A 147 -6.24 -6.55 20.45
C ARG A 147 -5.76 -7.06 19.11
N GLY A 148 -5.80 -8.37 18.90
CA GLY A 148 -5.36 -9.01 17.66
C GLY A 148 -3.87 -8.77 17.39
N VAL A 149 -3.50 -8.69 16.11
CA VAL A 149 -2.14 -8.39 15.65
C VAL A 149 -1.72 -6.97 16.00
N ASN A 150 -2.69 -6.05 16.08
CA ASN A 150 -2.49 -4.69 16.52
C ASN A 150 -1.65 -3.85 15.55
N VAL A 151 -2.07 -3.85 14.28
CA VAL A 151 -1.35 -3.14 13.23
C VAL A 151 -1.27 -1.64 13.52
N ARG A 152 -0.06 -1.09 13.30
CA ARG A 152 0.28 0.27 13.66
C ARG A 152 -0.24 1.30 12.66
N ARG A 153 0.13 1.15 11.38
CA ARG A 153 -0.23 2.06 10.29
C ARG A 153 -0.13 1.39 8.94
N LEU A 154 -0.74 2.00 7.93
CA LEU A 154 -0.50 1.65 6.54
C LEU A 154 0.98 1.84 6.21
N ASP A 155 1.61 0.86 5.57
CA ASP A 155 3.03 0.93 5.24
C ASP A 155 3.27 1.11 3.75
N HIS A 156 2.82 0.17 2.94
CA HIS A 156 3.00 0.22 1.49
C HIS A 156 1.95 -0.61 0.75
N LEU A 157 1.92 -0.44 -0.57
CA LEU A 157 1.14 -1.24 -1.51
C LEU A 157 2.04 -1.89 -2.55
N ASN A 158 1.60 -3.03 -3.07
CA ASN A 158 2.15 -3.63 -4.28
C ASN A 158 1.00 -3.90 -5.27
N CYS A 159 1.18 -3.47 -6.50
CA CYS A 159 0.30 -3.79 -7.60
C CYS A 159 0.98 -4.71 -8.62
N LEU A 160 0.18 -5.41 -9.40
CA LEU A 160 0.65 -6.18 -10.54
C LEU A 160 0.57 -5.31 -11.79
N ALA A 161 1.63 -5.29 -12.59
CA ALA A 161 1.70 -4.51 -13.81
C ALA A 161 2.18 -5.33 -15.00
N VAL A 162 1.61 -5.08 -16.15
CA VAL A 162 2.05 -5.68 -17.42
C VAL A 162 3.32 -5.00 -17.91
N ASP A 163 3.36 -3.66 -17.81
CA ASP A 163 4.53 -2.85 -18.18
C ASP A 163 5.10 -2.09 -16.96
N ILE A 164 6.07 -2.72 -16.29
CA ILE A 164 6.74 -2.13 -15.11
C ILE A 164 7.42 -0.81 -15.47
N LYS A 165 8.09 -0.73 -16.63
CA LYS A 165 8.82 0.46 -17.05
C LYS A 165 7.90 1.66 -17.29
N ALA A 166 6.77 1.44 -17.97
CA ALA A 166 5.80 2.51 -18.23
C ALA A 166 5.25 3.06 -16.89
N ASN A 167 4.91 2.16 -15.95
CA ASN A 167 4.44 2.56 -14.62
C ASN A 167 5.53 3.30 -13.81
N ARG A 168 6.79 2.85 -13.88
CA ARG A 168 7.90 3.55 -13.23
C ARG A 168 8.04 4.99 -13.74
N ILE A 169 8.04 5.16 -15.05
CA ILE A 169 8.14 6.49 -15.69
C ILE A 169 6.97 7.37 -15.25
N PHE A 170 5.75 6.84 -15.21
CA PHE A 170 4.58 7.57 -14.73
C PHE A 170 4.79 8.11 -13.30
N PHE A 171 5.20 7.26 -12.36
CA PHE A 171 5.42 7.67 -10.97
C PHE A 171 6.61 8.62 -10.81
N GLU A 172 7.68 8.45 -11.58
CA GLU A 172 8.83 9.37 -11.58
C GLU A 172 8.45 10.75 -12.14
N ASP A 173 7.86 10.80 -13.32
CA ASP A 173 7.66 12.06 -14.05
C ASP A 173 6.46 12.85 -13.52
N TYR A 174 5.35 12.21 -13.22
CA TYR A 174 4.13 12.90 -12.79
C TYR A 174 4.01 13.07 -11.28
N LEU A 175 4.48 12.10 -10.49
CA LEU A 175 4.29 12.09 -9.04
C LEU A 175 5.58 12.36 -8.26
N GLY A 176 6.75 12.32 -8.90
CA GLY A 176 8.04 12.62 -8.27
C GLY A 176 8.55 11.54 -7.33
N PHE A 177 8.12 10.30 -7.53
CA PHE A 177 8.67 9.16 -6.79
C PHE A 177 10.13 8.90 -7.20
N ARG A 178 10.91 8.34 -6.28
CA ARG A 178 12.27 7.88 -6.51
C ARG A 178 12.30 6.36 -6.59
N LEU A 179 12.91 5.81 -7.62
CA LEU A 179 13.24 4.39 -7.67
C LEU A 179 14.33 4.07 -6.64
N THR A 180 14.12 3.05 -5.82
CA THR A 180 15.10 2.63 -4.80
C THR A 180 15.72 1.28 -5.13
N GLU A 181 14.92 0.34 -5.58
CA GLU A 181 15.36 -0.99 -6.04
C GLU A 181 14.53 -1.44 -7.24
N GLN A 182 15.12 -2.28 -8.08
CA GLN A 182 14.44 -2.90 -9.22
C GLN A 182 15.01 -4.29 -9.51
N ILE A 183 14.23 -5.10 -10.24
CA ILE A 183 14.69 -6.36 -10.81
C ILE A 183 14.69 -6.22 -12.32
N VAL A 184 15.83 -6.51 -12.94
CA VAL A 184 15.96 -6.48 -14.40
C VAL A 184 16.47 -7.84 -14.88
N LEU A 185 15.78 -8.42 -15.87
CA LEU A 185 16.17 -9.69 -16.48
C LEU A 185 17.35 -9.49 -17.42
N ASN A 186 17.94 -10.60 -17.86
CA ASN A 186 19.12 -10.60 -18.75
C ASN A 186 18.85 -9.95 -20.12
N ASP A 187 17.60 -9.92 -20.56
CA ASP A 187 17.15 -9.26 -21.80
C ASP A 187 16.84 -7.77 -21.61
N GLY A 188 17.03 -7.24 -20.40
CA GLY A 188 16.73 -5.85 -20.05
C GLY A 188 15.28 -5.58 -19.61
N THR A 189 14.44 -6.60 -19.51
CA THR A 189 13.04 -6.44 -19.07
C THR A 189 12.98 -6.14 -17.58
N GLU A 190 12.31 -5.02 -17.20
CA GLU A 190 12.01 -4.71 -15.81
C GLU A 190 10.84 -5.59 -15.32
N VAL A 191 11.02 -6.31 -14.21
CA VAL A 191 10.01 -7.25 -13.68
C VAL A 191 9.60 -6.98 -12.23
N GLY A 192 10.19 -5.97 -11.61
CA GLY A 192 9.84 -5.49 -10.30
C GLY A 192 10.48 -4.15 -10.02
N MET A 193 9.77 -3.28 -9.31
CA MET A 193 10.28 -1.99 -8.87
C MET A 193 9.74 -1.62 -7.50
N TRP A 194 10.56 -0.90 -6.73
CA TRP A 194 10.22 -0.33 -5.43
C TRP A 194 10.52 1.16 -5.45
N MET A 195 9.54 1.97 -5.11
CA MET A 195 9.60 3.42 -5.23
C MET A 195 9.17 4.11 -3.93
N THR A 196 9.70 5.29 -3.69
CA THR A 196 9.35 6.10 -2.51
C THR A 196 9.15 7.56 -2.85
N ALA A 197 8.19 8.19 -2.16
CA ALA A 197 8.05 9.65 -2.04
C ALA A 197 8.52 10.15 -0.68
N THR A 198 8.89 9.25 0.23
CA THR A 198 9.34 9.52 1.60
C THR A 198 10.82 9.16 1.80
N ASN A 199 11.23 8.98 3.05
CA ASN A 199 12.53 8.42 3.38
C ASN A 199 12.49 6.90 3.65
N LYS A 200 11.35 6.25 3.55
CA LYS A 200 11.27 4.79 3.57
C LYS A 200 11.95 4.23 2.32
N SER A 201 12.36 2.99 2.38
CA SER A 201 12.91 2.29 1.22
C SER A 201 11.89 2.17 0.08
N TYR A 202 10.60 2.07 0.41
CA TYR A 202 9.50 2.17 -0.55
C TYR A 202 8.17 2.49 0.16
N ASP A 203 7.32 3.18 -0.56
CA ASP A 203 5.91 3.42 -0.24
C ASP A 203 5.01 2.62 -1.17
N PHE A 204 5.55 2.24 -2.34
CA PHE A 204 4.81 1.60 -3.40
C PHE A 204 5.72 0.69 -4.23
N ALA A 205 5.17 -0.41 -4.72
CA ALA A 205 5.88 -1.37 -5.57
C ALA A 205 5.01 -1.88 -6.72
N TYR A 206 5.66 -2.29 -7.82
CA TYR A 206 5.06 -3.11 -8.85
C TYR A 206 5.81 -4.43 -8.99
N THR A 207 5.04 -5.49 -9.15
CA THR A 207 5.51 -6.80 -9.58
C THR A 207 4.93 -7.11 -10.96
N ARG A 208 5.73 -7.66 -11.88
CA ARG A 208 5.24 -8.03 -13.21
C ARG A 208 4.09 -9.04 -13.10
N ASP A 209 2.99 -8.74 -13.79
CA ASP A 209 1.86 -9.67 -13.90
C ASP A 209 2.22 -10.80 -14.87
N HIS A 210 2.18 -12.04 -14.38
CA HIS A 210 2.48 -13.23 -15.19
C HIS A 210 1.31 -13.66 -16.06
N THR A 211 0.10 -13.16 -15.81
CA THR A 211 -1.08 -13.45 -16.63
C THR A 211 -1.23 -12.48 -17.80
N GLY A 212 -0.49 -11.36 -17.77
CA GLY A 212 -0.64 -10.28 -18.75
C GLY A 212 -1.93 -9.48 -18.56
N THR A 213 -2.56 -9.55 -17.39
CA THR A 213 -3.78 -8.81 -17.08
C THR A 213 -3.42 -7.51 -16.37
N ALA A 214 -3.69 -6.37 -17.01
CA ALA A 214 -3.47 -5.05 -16.42
C ALA A 214 -4.46 -4.75 -15.28
N GLY A 215 -4.04 -3.90 -14.32
CA GLY A 215 -4.90 -3.39 -13.26
C GLY A 215 -5.15 -4.34 -12.09
N ARG A 216 -4.40 -5.44 -11.97
CA ARG A 216 -4.53 -6.37 -10.84
C ARG A 216 -3.80 -5.88 -9.60
N PHE A 217 -4.38 -6.15 -8.44
CA PHE A 217 -3.79 -5.81 -7.14
C PHE A 217 -3.08 -7.00 -6.52
N HIS A 218 -1.89 -6.78 -5.93
CA HIS A 218 -1.09 -7.82 -5.30
C HIS A 218 -1.32 -7.89 -3.80
N HIS A 219 -1.02 -6.82 -3.05
CA HIS A 219 -1.24 -6.76 -1.59
C HIS A 219 -1.22 -5.35 -1.01
N VAL A 220 -1.82 -5.24 0.18
CA VAL A 220 -1.64 -4.12 1.10
C VAL A 220 -0.78 -4.57 2.28
N THR A 221 0.06 -3.68 2.80
CA THR A 221 0.93 -3.96 3.95
C THR A 221 0.66 -3.00 5.10
N TYR A 222 0.50 -3.57 6.28
CA TYR A 222 0.42 -2.84 7.54
C TYR A 222 1.67 -3.05 8.38
N ALA A 223 2.22 -1.95 8.91
CA ALA A 223 3.41 -1.97 9.75
C ALA A 223 3.11 -2.49 11.16
N LEU A 224 4.04 -3.29 11.67
CA LEU A 224 4.20 -3.64 13.07
C LEU A 224 5.48 -3.00 13.63
N ASP A 225 5.63 -2.96 14.95
CA ASP A 225 6.76 -2.29 15.59
C ASP A 225 8.06 -3.08 15.48
N SER A 226 7.99 -4.41 15.61
CA SER A 226 9.17 -5.28 15.67
C SER A 226 9.00 -6.56 14.86
N ARG A 227 10.09 -7.33 14.73
CA ARG A 227 10.04 -8.68 14.14
C ARG A 227 9.31 -9.67 15.03
N GLU A 228 9.44 -9.51 16.34
CA GLU A 228 8.74 -10.29 17.35
C GLU A 228 7.23 -10.14 17.23
N ASP A 229 6.75 -8.95 16.85
CA ASP A 229 5.33 -8.73 16.58
C ASP A 229 4.86 -9.47 15.32
N VAL A 230 5.70 -9.60 14.29
CA VAL A 230 5.40 -10.41 13.10
C VAL A 230 5.34 -11.91 13.45
N LEU A 231 6.25 -12.39 14.32
CA LEU A 231 6.21 -13.76 14.82
C LEU A 231 4.95 -14.03 15.64
N ARG A 232 4.59 -13.11 16.54
CA ARG A 232 3.33 -13.19 17.31
C ARG A 232 2.10 -13.11 16.41
N ALA A 233 2.15 -12.35 15.32
CA ALA A 233 1.08 -12.30 14.34
C ALA A 233 0.81 -13.67 13.70
N ALA A 234 1.86 -14.47 13.46
CA ALA A 234 1.70 -15.82 12.93
C ALA A 234 0.87 -16.72 13.88
N ASP A 235 1.15 -16.67 15.20
CA ASP A 235 0.37 -17.41 16.19
C ASP A 235 -1.09 -16.92 16.23
N ILE A 236 -1.30 -15.60 16.19
CA ILE A 236 -2.66 -15.02 16.18
C ILE A 236 -3.43 -15.45 14.92
N PHE A 237 -2.80 -15.44 13.75
CA PHE A 237 -3.44 -15.88 12.51
C PHE A 237 -3.78 -17.38 12.58
N LEU A 238 -2.87 -18.21 13.06
CA LEU A 238 -3.10 -19.66 13.24
C LEU A 238 -4.28 -19.93 14.16
N GLU A 239 -4.34 -19.30 15.33
CA GLU A 239 -5.41 -19.48 16.31
C GLU A 239 -6.78 -18.96 15.82
N ASN A 240 -6.79 -18.02 14.88
CA ASN A 240 -8.01 -17.52 14.24
C ASN A 240 -8.36 -18.23 12.93
N GLY A 241 -7.66 -19.33 12.57
CA GLY A 241 -7.90 -20.10 11.36
C GLY A 241 -7.61 -19.36 10.07
N VAL A 242 -6.76 -18.31 10.12
CA VAL A 242 -6.35 -17.55 8.94
C VAL A 242 -5.23 -18.30 8.23
N PHE A 243 -5.41 -18.53 6.92
CA PHE A 243 -4.41 -19.20 6.11
C PHE A 243 -3.17 -18.29 5.92
N ILE A 244 -2.01 -18.78 6.37
CA ILE A 244 -0.72 -18.15 6.15
C ILE A 244 -0.20 -18.60 4.79
N GLU A 245 -0.06 -17.68 3.85
CA GLU A 245 0.44 -17.96 2.52
C GLU A 245 1.96 -18.16 2.54
N THR A 246 2.70 -17.25 3.19
CA THR A 246 4.17 -17.32 3.32
C THR A 246 4.68 -16.43 4.44
N GLY A 247 5.79 -16.81 5.04
CA GLY A 247 6.38 -16.13 6.19
C GLY A 247 6.01 -16.82 7.51
N PRO A 248 6.48 -16.31 8.67
CA PRO A 248 7.35 -15.16 8.84
C PRO A 248 8.75 -15.37 8.24
N HIS A 249 9.23 -14.38 7.48
CA HIS A 249 10.55 -14.44 6.84
C HIS A 249 11.08 -13.04 6.51
N LYS A 250 12.30 -12.96 5.94
CA LYS A 250 12.91 -11.72 5.52
C LYS A 250 13.06 -11.67 4.00
N HIS A 251 12.56 -10.60 3.38
CA HIS A 251 12.86 -10.33 1.97
C HIS A 251 14.35 -10.03 1.75
N ALA A 252 14.93 -10.47 0.63
CA ALA A 252 16.24 -10.03 0.19
C ALA A 252 16.16 -8.57 -0.29
N ILE A 253 15.17 -8.27 -1.12
CA ILE A 253 14.87 -6.92 -1.60
C ILE A 253 14.21 -6.15 -0.46
N GLN A 254 14.62 -4.88 -0.24
CA GLN A 254 14.11 -3.98 0.82
C GLN A 254 14.35 -4.45 2.26
N GLN A 255 14.77 -5.69 2.48
CA GLN A 255 15.08 -6.28 3.79
C GLN A 255 13.91 -6.31 4.79
N THR A 256 12.69 -6.18 4.33
CA THR A 256 11.48 -6.23 5.17
C THR A 256 11.30 -7.62 5.76
N PHE A 257 11.00 -7.71 7.06
CA PHE A 257 10.56 -8.93 7.72
C PHE A 257 9.05 -8.98 7.66
N PHE A 258 8.46 -10.06 7.15
CA PHE A 258 7.10 -10.09 6.63
C PHE A 258 6.34 -11.38 6.95
N LEU A 259 5.02 -11.29 6.81
CA LEU A 259 4.07 -12.41 6.85
C LEU A 259 2.87 -12.07 5.98
N TYR A 260 2.54 -12.97 5.03
CA TYR A 260 1.40 -12.81 4.12
C TYR A 260 0.25 -13.74 4.47
N VAL A 261 -0.95 -13.19 4.46
CA VAL A 261 -2.23 -13.88 4.64
C VAL A 261 -3.25 -13.41 3.61
N TYR A 262 -4.39 -14.09 3.53
CA TYR A 262 -5.55 -13.60 2.79
C TYR A 262 -6.64 -13.18 3.77
N GLU A 263 -7.23 -11.99 3.57
CA GLU A 263 -8.48 -11.67 4.23
C GLU A 263 -9.63 -12.50 3.62
N PRO A 264 -10.76 -12.68 4.29
CA PRO A 264 -11.82 -13.61 3.86
C PRO A 264 -12.40 -13.37 2.47
N GLY A 265 -12.32 -12.14 1.94
CA GLY A 265 -12.77 -11.79 0.60
C GLY A 265 -11.80 -12.19 -0.51
N GLY A 266 -10.53 -12.42 -0.18
CA GLY A 266 -9.49 -12.88 -1.09
C GLY A 266 -8.41 -11.83 -1.40
N ASN A 267 -8.44 -10.65 -0.80
CA ASN A 267 -7.33 -9.71 -0.91
C ASN A 267 -6.15 -10.19 -0.06
N ARG A 268 -4.93 -10.12 -0.63
CA ARG A 268 -3.71 -10.42 0.11
C ARG A 268 -3.34 -9.26 1.04
N VAL A 269 -3.05 -9.59 2.28
CA VAL A 269 -2.61 -8.66 3.32
C VAL A 269 -1.26 -9.11 3.84
N GLU A 270 -0.33 -8.16 3.91
CA GLU A 270 0.97 -8.34 4.55
C GLU A 270 0.99 -7.62 5.90
N VAL A 271 1.61 -8.23 6.88
CA VAL A 271 2.08 -7.55 8.08
C VAL A 271 3.60 -7.60 8.11
N ALA A 272 4.23 -6.46 8.36
CA ALA A 272 5.68 -6.33 8.26
C ALA A 272 6.26 -5.40 9.33
N ASN A 273 7.53 -5.60 9.67
CA ASN A 273 8.19 -4.67 10.57
C ASN A 273 8.37 -3.30 9.89
N ALA A 274 7.98 -2.25 10.57
CA ALA A 274 8.04 -0.89 10.07
C ALA A 274 9.48 -0.43 9.79
N GLY A 275 9.66 0.26 8.65
CA GLY A 275 10.89 0.98 8.37
C GLY A 275 12.13 0.12 8.36
N ALA A 276 12.07 -1.07 7.74
CA ALA A 276 13.21 -1.98 7.65
C ALA A 276 14.49 -1.28 7.13
N ARG A 277 14.31 -0.28 6.25
CA ARG A 277 15.40 0.52 5.70
C ARG A 277 14.96 1.96 5.42
N LEU A 278 15.83 2.91 5.75
CA LEU A 278 15.65 4.33 5.40
C LEU A 278 16.63 4.72 4.28
N ILE A 279 16.14 5.47 3.30
CA ILE A 279 16.91 6.07 2.22
C ILE A 279 17.17 7.53 2.58
N LEU A 280 18.28 7.78 3.26
CA LEU A 280 18.66 9.13 3.70
C LEU A 280 19.56 9.86 2.69
N ALA A 281 20.16 9.13 1.73
CA ALA A 281 21.00 9.72 0.68
C ALA A 281 20.13 10.41 -0.36
N PRO A 282 20.31 11.74 -0.59
CA PRO A 282 19.55 12.46 -1.62
C PRO A 282 19.92 12.02 -3.05
N ASP A 283 21.12 11.50 -3.22
CA ASP A 283 21.69 11.00 -4.47
C ASP A 283 21.68 9.46 -4.54
N TRP A 284 20.69 8.82 -3.88
CA TRP A 284 20.55 7.37 -3.89
C TRP A 284 20.56 6.80 -5.29
N LYS A 285 21.44 5.82 -5.52
CA LYS A 285 21.49 5.06 -6.77
C LYS A 285 20.64 3.81 -6.64
N PRO A 286 19.65 3.60 -7.52
CA PRO A 286 18.81 2.42 -7.47
C PRO A 286 19.64 1.13 -7.48
N ILE A 287 19.30 0.20 -6.59
CA ILE A 287 19.88 -1.14 -6.59
C ILE A 287 19.17 -1.94 -7.67
N THR A 288 19.95 -2.51 -8.59
CA THR A 288 19.42 -3.41 -9.63
C THR A 288 19.79 -4.86 -9.30
N TRP A 289 18.74 -5.66 -9.06
CA TRP A 289 18.85 -7.10 -8.88
C TRP A 289 18.78 -7.79 -10.23
N THR A 290 19.72 -8.69 -10.50
CA THR A 290 19.75 -9.48 -11.72
C THR A 290 18.76 -10.64 -11.67
N GLU A 291 18.53 -11.27 -12.80
CA GLU A 291 17.70 -12.48 -12.91
C GLU A 291 18.22 -13.62 -12.01
N ALA A 292 19.54 -13.82 -11.95
CA ALA A 292 20.17 -14.82 -11.10
C ALA A 292 20.00 -14.52 -9.60
N GLU A 293 20.03 -13.24 -9.21
CA GLU A 293 19.81 -12.81 -7.83
C GLU A 293 18.34 -12.89 -7.43
N ARG A 294 17.43 -12.63 -8.37
CA ARG A 294 15.97 -12.84 -8.17
C ARG A 294 15.67 -14.28 -7.76
N ALA A 295 16.35 -15.27 -8.31
CA ALA A 295 16.15 -16.67 -7.98
C ALA A 295 16.44 -17.00 -6.51
N LYS A 296 17.21 -16.16 -5.79
CA LYS A 296 17.45 -16.30 -4.35
C LYS A 296 16.21 -15.95 -3.52
N GLY A 297 15.27 -15.16 -4.06
CA GLY A 297 13.97 -14.83 -3.47
C GLY A 297 14.07 -14.20 -2.08
N GLN A 298 14.14 -15.03 -1.05
CA GLN A 298 14.18 -14.62 0.33
C GLN A 298 15.61 -14.58 0.89
N ALA A 299 15.88 -13.69 1.85
CA ALA A 299 17.23 -13.43 2.36
C ALA A 299 17.92 -14.64 2.99
N TRP A 300 17.16 -15.59 3.56
CA TRP A 300 17.70 -16.75 4.27
C TRP A 300 17.52 -18.07 3.50
N GLY A 301 17.48 -18.00 2.17
CA GLY A 301 17.55 -19.16 1.29
C GLY A 301 16.23 -19.85 0.97
N LEU A 302 15.10 -19.37 1.47
CA LEU A 302 13.80 -19.87 1.03
C LEU A 302 13.47 -19.36 -0.38
N LYS A 303 12.82 -20.19 -1.17
CA LYS A 303 12.30 -19.79 -2.48
C LYS A 303 11.00 -19.02 -2.33
N THR A 304 10.77 -18.07 -3.21
CA THR A 304 9.45 -17.45 -3.34
C THR A 304 8.46 -18.51 -3.84
N ILE A 305 7.30 -18.60 -3.19
CA ILE A 305 6.24 -19.55 -3.56
C ILE A 305 5.55 -19.12 -4.85
N GLU A 306 4.97 -20.08 -5.57
CA GLU A 306 4.34 -19.81 -6.88
C GLU A 306 3.16 -18.85 -6.77
N SER A 307 2.31 -19.00 -5.75
CA SER A 307 1.15 -18.12 -5.55
C SER A 307 1.52 -16.65 -5.39
N PHE A 308 2.72 -16.34 -4.89
CA PHE A 308 3.21 -14.97 -4.78
C PHE A 308 3.35 -14.27 -6.14
N HIS A 309 3.65 -15.03 -7.19
CA HIS A 309 3.76 -14.51 -8.55
C HIS A 309 2.46 -14.56 -9.35
N THR A 310 1.55 -15.47 -8.99
CA THR A 310 0.37 -15.78 -9.81
C THR A 310 -0.94 -15.26 -9.23
N HIS A 311 -1.04 -15.14 -7.90
CA HIS A 311 -2.24 -14.61 -7.27
C HIS A 311 -2.24 -13.08 -7.28
N GLY A 312 -3.34 -12.53 -7.73
CA GLY A 312 -3.69 -11.11 -7.60
C GLY A 312 -5.20 -10.99 -7.77
N THR A 313 -5.81 -10.04 -7.09
CA THR A 313 -7.24 -9.77 -7.28
C THR A 313 -7.47 -9.15 -8.65
N PRO A 314 -8.66 -9.39 -9.27
CA PRO A 314 -8.95 -8.88 -10.59
C PRO A 314 -8.94 -7.34 -10.64
N PRO A 315 -8.74 -6.75 -11.82
CA PRO A 315 -8.93 -5.33 -12.00
C PRO A 315 -10.37 -4.96 -11.67
N VAL A 316 -10.56 -3.79 -11.09
CA VAL A 316 -11.86 -3.29 -10.70
C VAL A 316 -12.35 -2.31 -11.78
N GLU A 317 -13.54 -2.55 -12.33
CA GLU A 317 -14.23 -1.58 -13.15
C GLU A 317 -14.82 -0.51 -12.24
N GLY A 318 -14.08 0.59 -12.04
CA GLY A 318 -14.52 1.71 -11.21
C GLY A 318 -15.62 2.49 -11.91
N LYS A 319 -16.71 2.74 -11.21
CA LYS A 319 -17.59 3.89 -11.48
C LYS A 319 -16.94 5.08 -10.79
N HIS A 320 -16.24 5.90 -11.54
CA HIS A 320 -15.72 7.19 -11.08
C HIS A 320 -16.58 8.32 -11.61
#